data_2a30f8fa6d241e707ca0e327ed0e6782
#
_entry.id   2a30f8fa6d241e707ca0e327ed0e6782
#
_cell.length_a   1.000
_cell.length_b   1.000
_cell.length_c   1.000
_cell.angle_alpha   90.00
_cell.angle_beta   90.00
_cell.angle_gamma   90.00
#
_symmetry.space_group_name_H-M   'P 1'
#
loop_
_entity.id
_entity.type
_entity.pdbx_description
1 polymer ?
#
loop_
_entity_poly.entity_id
_entity_poly.type
_entity_poly.pdbx_seq_one_letter_code
_entity_poly.pdbx_strand_id
1 'polypeptide(L)'
;MGKKIRWAVLGIVVIVCAIYWPLITYGVAQGLGQLKIIREARPVEEFISDPSYPDSLKSKLKLIQKARQFAIDSFGLNDTDNYKTMYDQKGQELMWVVIACEPFKLKEKRWEFPVVGSVPYKGFFSKEKAIEEKESLEKEHWDVSIRNPGGWSTLGWFTDPILSGMLRRSDGDLASLIIHEMVHSTIYVKDSSDFNENLASFIGDRGAEEFLAVTRGDTSKEYHEYLFQDSDYRKLAEHMLRGTQKLDSLYGTFIERQPIRDKKQKKESFIQRIVESLDTVSFSAGKRKPGKFTKKLPNNTYFMSYKTYESKHDTMKEDWARLFGGNLKTMIDYYKKEYPFL
;
A
#
# COMPACT_ATOMS: atom_id res chain seq x y z
N MET A 1 -45.35 26.29 -18.79
CA MET A 1 -44.85 25.27 -17.84
C MET A 1 -43.35 24.94 -18.02
N GLY A 2 -42.85 24.76 -19.20
CA GLY A 2 -41.46 24.33 -19.44
C GLY A 2 -40.35 25.27 -18.91
N LYS A 3 -40.49 26.61 -19.04
CA LYS A 3 -39.42 27.54 -18.56
C LYS A 3 -39.28 27.55 -17.03
N LYS A 4 -40.38 27.54 -16.29
CA LYS A 4 -40.35 27.51 -14.80
C LYS A 4 -39.72 26.21 -14.26
N ILE A 5 -40.02 25.07 -14.90
CA ILE A 5 -39.44 23.78 -14.55
C ILE A 5 -37.92 23.78 -14.82
N ARG A 6 -37.48 24.34 -15.96
CA ARG A 6 -36.01 24.45 -16.27
C ARG A 6 -35.26 25.29 -15.24
N TRP A 7 -35.83 26.43 -14.82
CA TRP A 7 -35.21 27.26 -13.76
C TRP A 7 -35.19 26.58 -12.41
N ALA A 8 -36.25 25.83 -12.07
CA ALA A 8 -36.29 25.05 -10.84
C ALA A 8 -35.21 23.93 -10.85
N VAL A 9 -35.09 23.19 -11.96
CA VAL A 9 -34.05 22.16 -12.12
C VAL A 9 -32.67 22.78 -12.06
N LEU A 10 -32.43 23.91 -12.73
CA LEU A 10 -31.16 24.62 -12.67
C LEU A 10 -30.83 25.06 -11.23
N GLY A 11 -31.79 25.59 -10.51
CA GLY A 11 -31.62 25.97 -9.10
C GLY A 11 -31.25 24.78 -8.21
N ILE A 12 -31.91 23.63 -8.41
CA ILE A 12 -31.58 22.39 -7.68
C ILE A 12 -30.14 21.93 -8.01
N VAL A 13 -29.75 21.94 -9.29
CA VAL A 13 -28.38 21.56 -9.71
C VAL A 13 -27.35 22.47 -9.07
N VAL A 14 -27.58 23.79 -9.05
CA VAL A 14 -26.65 24.75 -8.41
C VAL A 14 -26.54 24.49 -6.91
N ILE A 15 -27.65 24.22 -6.22
CA ILE A 15 -27.64 23.90 -4.79
C ILE A 15 -26.88 22.59 -4.53
N VAL A 16 -27.12 21.54 -5.32
CA VAL A 16 -26.42 20.27 -5.23
C VAL A 16 -24.91 20.46 -5.49
N CYS A 17 -24.53 21.20 -6.54
CA CYS A 17 -23.13 21.52 -6.82
C CYS A 17 -22.49 22.32 -5.68
N ALA A 18 -23.20 23.24 -5.05
CA ALA A 18 -22.67 24.02 -3.92
C ALA A 18 -22.45 23.15 -2.67
N ILE A 19 -23.37 22.23 -2.37
CA ILE A 19 -23.25 21.30 -1.24
C ILE A 19 -22.09 20.32 -1.45
N TYR A 20 -21.96 19.77 -2.66
CA TYR A 20 -20.94 18.78 -2.99
C TYR A 20 -19.67 19.39 -3.61
N TRP A 21 -19.52 20.70 -3.57
CA TRP A 21 -18.38 21.40 -4.18
C TRP A 21 -17.01 20.86 -3.76
N PRO A 22 -16.73 20.57 -2.46
CA PRO A 22 -15.45 19.99 -2.05
C PRO A 22 -15.22 18.60 -2.65
N LEU A 23 -16.26 17.79 -2.78
CA LEU A 23 -16.17 16.45 -3.37
C LEU A 23 -15.95 16.52 -4.90
N ILE A 24 -16.68 17.43 -5.57
CA ILE A 24 -16.53 17.64 -7.02
C ILE A 24 -15.11 18.13 -7.34
N THR A 25 -14.63 19.14 -6.63
CA THR A 25 -13.27 19.68 -6.86
C THR A 25 -12.19 18.64 -6.57
N TYR A 26 -12.38 17.82 -5.53
CA TYR A 26 -11.50 16.69 -5.24
C TYR A 26 -11.52 15.67 -6.39
N GLY A 27 -12.69 15.23 -6.83
CA GLY A 27 -12.84 14.28 -7.94
C GLY A 27 -12.22 14.77 -9.24
N VAL A 28 -12.43 16.04 -9.59
CA VAL A 28 -11.81 16.67 -10.76
C VAL A 28 -10.28 16.68 -10.63
N ALA A 29 -9.74 17.04 -9.47
CA ALA A 29 -8.30 17.04 -9.23
C ALA A 29 -7.70 15.64 -9.34
N GLN A 30 -8.38 14.61 -8.81
CA GLN A 30 -7.96 13.21 -8.97
C GLN A 30 -8.00 12.77 -10.45
N GLY A 31 -9.08 13.08 -11.16
CA GLY A 31 -9.21 12.76 -12.59
C GLY A 31 -8.14 13.41 -13.45
N LEU A 32 -7.85 14.70 -13.23
CA LEU A 32 -6.78 15.41 -13.95
C LEU A 32 -5.40 14.85 -13.63
N GLY A 33 -5.12 14.54 -12.36
CA GLY A 33 -3.86 13.90 -11.96
C GLY A 33 -3.67 12.54 -12.61
N GLN A 34 -4.70 11.69 -12.60
CA GLN A 34 -4.68 10.39 -13.26
C GLN A 34 -4.50 10.51 -14.77
N LEU A 35 -5.24 11.41 -15.39
CA LEU A 35 -5.15 11.65 -16.85
C LEU A 35 -3.75 12.10 -17.26
N LYS A 36 -3.09 12.93 -16.45
CA LYS A 36 -1.70 13.33 -16.67
C LYS A 36 -0.77 12.12 -16.69
N ILE A 37 -0.88 11.23 -15.71
CA ILE A 37 -0.05 10.01 -15.64
C ILE A 37 -0.23 9.18 -16.90
N ILE A 38 -1.48 8.88 -17.28
CA ILE A 38 -1.78 8.05 -18.46
C ILE A 38 -1.24 8.69 -19.74
N ARG A 39 -1.37 10.01 -19.89
CA ARG A 39 -0.92 10.72 -21.11
C ARG A 39 0.60 10.86 -21.21
N GLU A 40 1.31 10.95 -20.09
CA GLU A 40 2.75 11.13 -20.04
C GLU A 40 3.51 9.81 -19.87
N ALA A 41 2.81 8.71 -19.55
CA ALA A 41 3.40 7.38 -19.55
C ALA A 41 3.76 6.95 -20.99
N ARG A 42 4.96 6.37 -21.14
CA ARG A 42 5.47 5.88 -22.42
C ARG A 42 5.77 4.39 -22.35
N PRO A 43 5.76 3.67 -23.48
CA PRO A 43 6.16 2.27 -23.53
C PRO A 43 7.52 2.04 -22.89
N VAL A 44 7.66 0.95 -22.13
CA VAL A 44 8.92 0.59 -21.46
C VAL A 44 10.05 0.40 -22.46
N GLU A 45 9.73 -0.09 -23.65
CA GLU A 45 10.68 -0.32 -24.74
C GLU A 45 11.36 0.96 -25.23
N GLU A 46 10.68 2.10 -25.17
CA GLU A 46 11.27 3.40 -25.53
C GLU A 46 12.41 3.77 -24.58
N PHE A 47 12.22 3.53 -23.25
CA PHE A 47 13.28 3.77 -22.27
C PHE A 47 14.43 2.78 -22.39
N ILE A 48 14.14 1.51 -22.69
CA ILE A 48 15.17 0.47 -22.85
C ILE A 48 16.03 0.74 -24.08
N SER A 49 15.44 1.25 -25.16
CA SER A 49 16.14 1.54 -26.41
C SER A 49 16.81 2.91 -26.45
N ASP A 50 16.48 3.83 -25.54
CA ASP A 50 17.07 5.17 -25.47
C ASP A 50 18.53 5.09 -25.00
N PRO A 51 19.53 5.45 -25.84
CA PRO A 51 20.94 5.42 -25.44
C PRO A 51 21.28 6.35 -24.26
N SER A 52 20.47 7.39 -24.04
CA SER A 52 20.69 8.37 -22.96
C SER A 52 20.11 7.94 -21.61
N TYR A 53 19.23 6.91 -21.60
CA TYR A 53 18.63 6.44 -20.36
C TYR A 53 19.64 5.52 -19.60
N PRO A 54 19.80 5.68 -18.26
CA PRO A 54 20.81 4.94 -17.49
C PRO A 54 20.65 3.43 -17.57
N ASP A 55 21.72 2.68 -17.87
CA ASP A 55 21.70 1.22 -18.02
C ASP A 55 21.24 0.49 -16.74
N SER A 56 21.56 1.04 -15.57
CA SER A 56 21.07 0.51 -14.29
C SER A 56 19.55 0.54 -14.19
N LEU A 57 18.90 1.60 -14.70
CA LEU A 57 17.43 1.74 -14.73
C LEU A 57 16.82 0.90 -15.84
N LYS A 58 17.48 0.78 -17.01
CA LYS A 58 17.07 -0.18 -18.06
C LYS A 58 17.06 -1.61 -17.55
N SER A 59 18.06 -1.98 -16.74
CA SER A 59 18.12 -3.31 -16.14
C SER A 59 16.95 -3.56 -15.19
N LYS A 60 16.52 -2.55 -14.44
CA LYS A 60 15.33 -2.64 -13.57
C LYS A 60 14.03 -2.77 -14.38
N LEU A 61 13.89 -2.04 -15.49
CA LEU A 61 12.74 -2.18 -16.38
C LEU A 61 12.66 -3.60 -16.98
N LYS A 62 13.80 -4.13 -17.45
CA LYS A 62 13.88 -5.52 -17.93
C LYS A 62 13.55 -6.54 -16.85
N LEU A 63 13.93 -6.27 -15.60
CA LEU A 63 13.59 -7.12 -14.46
C LEU A 63 12.08 -7.12 -14.21
N ILE A 64 11.42 -5.98 -14.26
CA ILE A 64 9.95 -5.89 -14.14
C ILE A 64 9.26 -6.73 -15.21
N GLN A 65 9.67 -6.60 -16.47
CA GLN A 65 9.11 -7.40 -17.55
C GLN A 65 9.30 -8.90 -17.33
N LYS A 66 10.50 -9.31 -16.86
CA LYS A 66 10.78 -10.72 -16.52
C LYS A 66 9.95 -11.22 -15.34
N ALA A 67 9.83 -10.44 -14.27
CA ALA A 67 9.02 -10.80 -13.09
C ALA A 67 7.55 -10.93 -13.46
N ARG A 68 7.05 -10.00 -14.28
CA ARG A 68 5.69 -10.03 -14.80
C ARG A 68 5.43 -11.29 -15.64
N GLN A 69 6.31 -11.60 -16.60
CA GLN A 69 6.17 -12.80 -17.44
C GLN A 69 6.28 -14.09 -16.60
N PHE A 70 7.22 -14.13 -15.66
CA PHE A 70 7.35 -15.26 -14.74
C PHE A 70 6.08 -15.48 -13.92
N ALA A 71 5.45 -14.42 -13.42
CA ALA A 71 4.21 -14.52 -12.65
C ALA A 71 3.03 -15.05 -13.49
N ILE A 72 2.97 -14.69 -14.77
CA ILE A 72 1.98 -15.23 -15.71
C ILE A 72 2.24 -16.72 -15.96
N ASP A 73 3.46 -17.08 -16.35
CA ASP A 73 3.81 -18.42 -16.80
C ASP A 73 3.85 -19.43 -15.65
N SER A 74 4.41 -19.03 -14.50
CA SER A 74 4.60 -19.95 -13.37
C SER A 74 3.41 -19.99 -12.43
N PHE A 75 2.73 -18.87 -12.22
CA PHE A 75 1.66 -18.78 -11.23
C PHE A 75 0.25 -18.65 -11.85
N GLY A 76 0.16 -18.37 -13.13
CA GLY A 76 -1.13 -18.20 -13.81
C GLY A 76 -1.84 -16.87 -13.44
N LEU A 77 -1.09 -15.85 -13.03
CA LEU A 77 -1.65 -14.51 -12.85
C LEU A 77 -2.11 -13.92 -14.18
N ASN A 78 -3.10 -13.04 -14.14
CA ASN A 78 -3.68 -12.46 -15.34
C ASN A 78 -2.66 -11.61 -16.13
N ASP A 79 -2.59 -11.81 -17.44
CA ASP A 79 -1.88 -10.91 -18.35
C ASP A 79 -2.75 -9.68 -18.61
N THR A 80 -2.39 -8.58 -18.00
CA THR A 80 -3.02 -7.29 -18.17
C THR A 80 -2.08 -6.33 -18.89
N ASP A 81 -2.56 -5.14 -19.29
CA ASP A 81 -1.69 -4.10 -19.85
C ASP A 81 -0.96 -3.28 -18.77
N ASN A 82 -1.18 -3.58 -17.49
CA ASN A 82 -0.47 -2.93 -16.38
C ASN A 82 1.04 -3.18 -16.47
N TYR A 83 1.82 -2.16 -16.14
CA TYR A 83 3.30 -2.18 -16.08
C TYR A 83 4.00 -2.43 -17.44
N LYS A 84 3.28 -2.22 -18.58
CA LYS A 84 3.87 -2.19 -19.93
C LYS A 84 4.35 -0.79 -20.33
N THR A 85 3.92 0.24 -19.59
CA THR A 85 4.36 1.63 -19.76
C THR A 85 5.04 2.14 -18.49
N MET A 86 5.79 3.22 -18.60
CA MET A 86 6.42 3.89 -17.44
C MET A 86 6.12 5.39 -17.47
N TYR A 87 5.74 5.91 -16.29
CA TYR A 87 5.67 7.33 -16.01
C TYR A 87 6.96 7.79 -15.31
N ASP A 88 7.71 8.68 -15.95
CA ASP A 88 8.90 9.25 -15.36
C ASP A 88 8.55 10.41 -14.43
N GLN A 89 8.68 10.16 -13.14
CA GLN A 89 8.42 11.13 -12.07
C GLN A 89 9.47 12.23 -11.95
N LYS A 90 10.59 12.13 -12.70
CA LYS A 90 11.73 13.08 -12.63
C LYS A 90 12.21 13.32 -11.19
N GLY A 91 12.19 12.28 -10.38
CA GLY A 91 12.62 12.31 -8.98
C GLY A 91 11.62 12.96 -8.01
N GLN A 92 10.43 13.33 -8.46
CA GLN A 92 9.40 13.95 -7.62
C GLN A 92 8.40 12.91 -7.11
N GLU A 93 7.82 13.17 -5.94
CA GLU A 93 6.71 12.39 -5.43
C GLU A 93 5.44 12.73 -6.21
N LEU A 94 4.69 11.70 -6.58
CA LEU A 94 3.50 11.83 -7.40
C LEU A 94 2.24 12.07 -6.60
N MET A 95 2.12 11.36 -5.47
CA MET A 95 0.90 11.34 -4.65
C MET A 95 1.23 11.31 -3.17
N TRP A 96 0.36 11.93 -2.39
CA TRP A 96 0.36 11.93 -0.93
C TRP A 96 -0.94 11.30 -0.43
N VAL A 97 -0.81 10.22 0.33
CA VAL A 97 -1.93 9.49 0.89
C VAL A 97 -2.08 9.83 2.37
N VAL A 98 -3.21 10.41 2.73
CA VAL A 98 -3.58 10.69 4.11
C VAL A 98 -4.30 9.48 4.68
N ILE A 99 -3.82 9.00 5.82
CA ILE A 99 -4.44 7.96 6.62
C ILE A 99 -4.66 8.48 8.03
N ALA A 100 -5.76 8.08 8.66
CA ALA A 100 -6.09 8.50 10.00
C ALA A 100 -6.63 7.34 10.83
N CYS A 101 -6.42 7.41 12.15
CA CYS A 101 -6.87 6.43 13.12
C CYS A 101 -7.43 7.13 14.35
N GLU A 102 -8.40 6.53 15.03
CA GLU A 102 -8.89 7.04 16.31
C GLU A 102 -7.75 7.17 17.32
N PRO A 103 -7.74 8.21 18.16
CA PRO A 103 -6.58 8.49 19.04
C PRO A 103 -6.36 7.43 20.13
N PHE A 104 -7.43 6.77 20.59
CA PHE A 104 -7.41 5.79 21.67
C PHE A 104 -8.13 4.50 21.31
N LYS A 105 -8.10 4.14 20.05
CA LYS A 105 -8.61 2.88 19.51
C LYS A 105 -7.90 2.59 18.19
N LEU A 106 -7.56 1.34 17.95
CA LEU A 106 -6.96 0.94 16.67
C LEU A 106 -8.07 0.71 15.62
N LYS A 107 -8.71 1.82 15.25
CA LYS A 107 -9.75 1.87 14.23
C LYS A 107 -9.45 2.98 13.24
N GLU A 108 -9.33 2.60 11.98
CA GLU A 108 -9.07 3.52 10.88
C GLU A 108 -10.26 4.44 10.60
N LYS A 109 -9.96 5.66 10.17
CA LYS A 109 -10.95 6.53 9.52
C LYS A 109 -11.21 5.99 8.12
N ARG A 110 -12.45 6.00 7.73
CA ARG A 110 -12.85 5.67 6.36
C ARG A 110 -13.46 6.91 5.69
N TRP A 111 -13.15 7.08 4.41
CA TRP A 111 -13.73 8.12 3.57
C TRP A 111 -14.70 7.47 2.61
N GLU A 112 -15.87 8.10 2.47
CA GLU A 112 -16.94 7.64 1.59
C GLU A 112 -16.89 8.39 0.27
N PHE A 113 -16.80 7.66 -0.84
CA PHE A 113 -16.80 8.21 -2.18
C PHE A 113 -17.92 7.60 -3.01
N PRO A 114 -18.62 8.39 -3.85
CA PRO A 114 -19.79 7.91 -4.60
C PRO A 114 -19.51 6.74 -5.54
N VAL A 115 -18.28 6.62 -6.06
CA VAL A 115 -17.90 5.60 -7.06
C VAL A 115 -17.08 4.48 -6.44
N VAL A 116 -16.08 4.84 -5.65
CA VAL A 116 -15.13 3.88 -5.07
C VAL A 116 -15.65 3.26 -3.76
N GLY A 117 -16.68 3.84 -3.17
CA GLY A 117 -17.22 3.40 -1.89
C GLY A 117 -16.36 3.86 -0.70
N SER A 118 -16.31 3.02 0.33
CA SER A 118 -15.63 3.30 1.59
C SER A 118 -14.17 2.84 1.54
N VAL A 119 -13.22 3.75 1.71
CA VAL A 119 -11.79 3.46 1.70
C VAL A 119 -11.08 4.01 2.94
N PRO A 120 -10.01 3.36 3.45
CA PRO A 120 -9.32 3.77 4.68
C PRO A 120 -8.26 4.86 4.47
N TYR A 121 -8.26 5.50 3.33
CA TYR A 121 -7.31 6.56 2.99
C TYR A 121 -7.90 7.57 2.02
N LYS A 122 -7.22 8.73 1.90
CA LYS A 122 -7.55 9.77 0.92
C LYS A 122 -6.28 10.23 0.21
N GLY A 123 -6.22 10.03 -1.11
CA GLY A 123 -5.08 10.38 -1.94
C GLY A 123 -5.13 11.81 -2.46
N PHE A 124 -3.98 12.44 -2.68
CA PHE A 124 -3.86 13.78 -3.23
C PHE A 124 -2.67 13.88 -4.17
N PHE A 125 -2.87 14.48 -5.33
CA PHE A 125 -1.77 14.87 -6.24
C PHE A 125 -1.10 16.18 -5.83
N SER A 126 -1.61 16.90 -4.82
CA SER A 126 -0.99 18.07 -4.21
C SER A 126 -0.60 17.78 -2.77
N LYS A 127 0.67 18.06 -2.44
CA LYS A 127 1.19 17.94 -1.08
C LYS A 127 0.50 18.89 -0.11
N GLU A 128 0.23 20.10 -0.58
CA GLU A 128 -0.44 21.15 0.20
C GLU A 128 -1.84 20.70 0.60
N LYS A 129 -2.60 20.12 -0.33
CA LYS A 129 -3.94 19.59 -0.05
C LYS A 129 -3.91 18.40 0.92
N ALA A 130 -2.90 17.55 0.84
CA ALA A 130 -2.71 16.46 1.81
C ALA A 130 -2.38 17.01 3.21
N ILE A 131 -1.60 18.09 3.29
CA ILE A 131 -1.30 18.77 4.57
C ILE A 131 -2.55 19.43 5.13
N GLU A 132 -3.34 20.15 4.33
CA GLU A 132 -4.61 20.74 4.75
C GLU A 132 -5.57 19.69 5.34
N GLU A 133 -5.73 18.55 4.66
CA GLU A 133 -6.55 17.43 5.14
C GLU A 133 -6.01 16.88 6.47
N LYS A 134 -4.70 16.65 6.55
CA LYS A 134 -4.04 16.19 7.79
C LYS A 134 -4.29 17.15 8.95
N GLU A 135 -4.07 18.45 8.76
CA GLU A 135 -4.26 19.46 9.81
C GLU A 135 -5.73 19.56 10.25
N SER A 136 -6.67 19.42 9.31
CA SER A 136 -8.09 19.37 9.64
C SER A 136 -8.41 18.20 10.56
N LEU A 137 -7.92 17.01 10.23
CA LEU A 137 -8.14 15.80 11.03
C LEU A 137 -7.41 15.84 12.39
N GLU A 138 -6.22 16.44 12.45
CA GLU A 138 -5.51 16.64 13.72
C GLU A 138 -6.26 17.59 14.67
N LYS A 139 -6.96 18.62 14.14
CA LYS A 139 -7.86 19.48 14.94
C LYS A 139 -9.08 18.71 15.48
N GLU A 140 -9.51 17.68 14.77
CA GLU A 140 -10.55 16.73 15.21
C GLU A 140 -9.99 15.63 16.12
N HIS A 141 -8.71 15.73 16.52
CA HIS A 141 -8.01 14.80 17.40
C HIS A 141 -7.72 13.41 16.83
N TRP A 142 -7.76 13.23 15.51
CA TRP A 142 -7.29 11.99 14.88
C TRP A 142 -5.75 11.86 14.95
N ASP A 143 -5.26 10.64 15.07
CA ASP A 143 -3.88 10.32 14.72
C ASP A 143 -3.77 10.28 13.21
N VAL A 144 -2.95 11.13 12.61
CA VAL A 144 -2.86 11.27 11.16
C VAL A 144 -1.43 11.09 10.66
N SER A 145 -1.28 10.44 9.52
CA SER A 145 -0.02 10.37 8.78
C SER A 145 -0.23 10.62 7.30
N ILE A 146 0.78 11.18 6.65
CA ILE A 146 0.88 11.27 5.20
C ILE A 146 1.93 10.27 4.76
N ARG A 147 1.62 9.47 3.74
CA ARG A 147 2.52 8.50 3.12
C ARG A 147 2.59 8.73 1.62
N ASN A 148 3.72 8.38 1.03
CA ASN A 148 3.85 8.24 -0.40
C ASN A 148 3.63 6.76 -0.74
N PRO A 149 2.70 6.42 -1.63
CA PRO A 149 2.46 5.03 -2.00
C PRO A 149 3.70 4.45 -2.69
N GLY A 150 4.06 3.24 -2.28
CA GLY A 150 5.21 2.54 -2.86
C GLY A 150 4.93 1.89 -4.21
N GLY A 151 3.67 1.64 -4.51
CA GLY A 151 3.10 1.14 -5.75
C GLY A 151 1.99 2.07 -6.23
N TRP A 152 1.47 1.79 -7.40
CA TRP A 152 0.33 2.49 -7.99
C TRP A 152 -0.61 1.46 -8.56
N SER A 153 -1.82 1.41 -8.04
CA SER A 153 -2.89 0.60 -8.61
C SER A 153 -4.19 1.40 -8.63
N THR A 154 -4.87 1.36 -9.76
CA THR A 154 -6.20 1.95 -9.95
C THR A 154 -7.30 0.91 -9.82
N LEU A 155 -6.98 -0.26 -9.26
CA LEU A 155 -7.92 -1.38 -9.10
C LEU A 155 -8.62 -1.77 -10.42
N GLY A 156 -7.88 -1.72 -11.54
CA GLY A 156 -8.38 -2.10 -12.86
C GLY A 156 -9.22 -1.05 -13.60
N TRP A 157 -9.45 0.14 -13.01
CA TRP A 157 -10.14 1.24 -13.69
C TRP A 157 -9.34 1.83 -14.85
N PHE A 158 -8.01 1.78 -14.74
CA PHE A 158 -7.08 2.25 -15.77
C PHE A 158 -5.91 1.29 -15.87
N THR A 159 -5.16 1.39 -16.97
CA THR A 159 -3.87 0.72 -17.12
C THR A 159 -2.83 1.42 -16.23
N ASP A 160 -2.26 0.69 -15.29
CA ASP A 160 -1.32 1.22 -14.32
C ASP A 160 0.12 1.17 -14.87
N PRO A 161 0.81 2.33 -14.99
CA PRO A 161 2.20 2.38 -15.44
C PRO A 161 3.17 2.03 -14.30
N ILE A 162 4.38 1.65 -14.67
CA ILE A 162 5.53 1.67 -13.78
C ILE A 162 5.79 3.13 -13.40
N LEU A 163 5.93 3.42 -12.11
CA LEU A 163 6.45 4.70 -11.65
C LEU A 163 7.97 4.64 -11.55
N SER A 164 8.69 5.64 -12.08
CA SER A 164 10.17 5.62 -12.08
C SER A 164 10.77 5.53 -10.66
N GLY A 165 10.03 5.96 -9.62
CA GLY A 165 10.40 5.79 -8.21
C GLY A 165 10.49 4.32 -7.77
N MET A 166 9.74 3.40 -8.38
CA MET A 166 9.80 1.96 -8.08
C MET A 166 11.16 1.36 -8.42
N LEU A 167 11.86 1.91 -9.43
CA LEU A 167 13.16 1.41 -9.91
C LEU A 167 14.30 1.57 -8.88
N ARG A 168 14.07 2.30 -7.77
CA ARG A 168 15.04 2.44 -6.67
C ARG A 168 15.09 1.25 -5.73
N ARG A 169 14.15 0.30 -5.86
CA ARG A 169 14.06 -0.89 -5.02
C ARG A 169 15.16 -1.90 -5.34
N SER A 170 15.44 -2.81 -4.41
CA SER A 170 16.23 -4.00 -4.70
C SER A 170 15.54 -4.86 -5.78
N ASP A 171 16.24 -5.83 -6.38
CA ASP A 171 15.64 -6.70 -7.39
C ASP A 171 14.51 -7.54 -6.81
N GLY A 172 14.69 -8.06 -5.61
CA GLY A 172 13.67 -8.84 -4.92
C GLY A 172 12.45 -8.02 -4.52
N ASP A 173 12.65 -6.84 -3.89
CA ASP A 173 11.54 -5.95 -3.52
C ASP A 173 10.77 -5.45 -4.75
N LEU A 174 11.44 -5.27 -5.88
CA LEU A 174 10.80 -4.85 -7.11
C LEU A 174 9.98 -5.99 -7.72
N ALA A 175 10.50 -7.21 -7.72
CA ALA A 175 9.77 -8.40 -8.16
C ALA A 175 8.56 -8.67 -7.26
N SER A 176 8.73 -8.61 -5.92
CA SER A 176 7.63 -8.76 -4.95
C SER A 176 6.55 -7.72 -5.19
N LEU A 177 6.90 -6.44 -5.37
CA LEU A 177 5.93 -5.39 -5.66
C LEU A 177 5.12 -5.69 -6.93
N ILE A 178 5.77 -6.04 -8.03
CA ILE A 178 5.08 -6.29 -9.30
C ILE A 178 4.15 -7.51 -9.19
N ILE A 179 4.60 -8.59 -8.56
CA ILE A 179 3.78 -9.79 -8.35
C ILE A 179 2.59 -9.46 -7.44
N HIS A 180 2.80 -8.72 -6.34
CA HIS A 180 1.77 -8.22 -5.44
C HIS A 180 0.65 -7.48 -6.20
N GLU A 181 1.02 -6.50 -7.02
CA GLU A 181 0.06 -5.71 -7.80
C GLU A 181 -0.66 -6.56 -8.87
N MET A 182 0.01 -7.57 -9.43
CA MET A 182 -0.62 -8.52 -10.36
C MET A 182 -1.63 -9.43 -9.66
N VAL A 183 -1.43 -9.75 -8.39
CA VAL A 183 -2.44 -10.47 -7.59
C VAL A 183 -3.72 -9.65 -7.50
N HIS A 184 -3.64 -8.35 -7.22
CA HIS A 184 -4.80 -7.48 -7.16
C HIS A 184 -5.59 -7.40 -8.48
N SER A 185 -4.93 -7.58 -9.62
CA SER A 185 -5.60 -7.66 -10.93
C SER A 185 -6.00 -9.09 -11.35
N THR A 186 -5.85 -10.07 -10.46
CA THR A 186 -6.20 -11.47 -10.70
C THR A 186 -7.25 -11.99 -9.73
N ILE A 187 -7.16 -11.59 -8.46
CA ILE A 187 -7.99 -12.07 -7.35
C ILE A 187 -8.50 -10.85 -6.59
N TYR A 188 -9.82 -10.78 -6.37
CA TYR A 188 -10.40 -9.68 -5.59
C TYR A 188 -11.56 -10.17 -4.72
N VAL A 189 -11.39 -10.08 -3.41
CA VAL A 189 -12.45 -10.36 -2.43
C VAL A 189 -13.12 -9.04 -2.04
N LYS A 190 -14.37 -8.87 -2.45
CA LYS A 190 -15.14 -7.65 -2.18
C LYS A 190 -15.22 -7.37 -0.68
N ASP A 191 -15.10 -6.11 -0.31
CA ASP A 191 -15.19 -5.60 1.07
C ASP A 191 -14.19 -6.23 2.05
N SER A 192 -13.12 -6.83 1.56
CA SER A 192 -12.10 -7.55 2.34
C SER A 192 -10.68 -7.04 2.07
N SER A 193 -10.48 -5.73 2.24
CA SER A 193 -9.19 -5.07 1.97
C SER A 193 -8.02 -5.75 2.68
N ASP A 194 -8.17 -6.05 3.99
CA ASP A 194 -7.11 -6.72 4.76
C ASP A 194 -6.76 -8.10 4.19
N PHE A 195 -7.75 -8.85 3.72
CA PHE A 195 -7.49 -10.15 3.10
C PHE A 195 -6.75 -9.98 1.77
N ASN A 196 -7.22 -9.08 0.91
CA ASN A 196 -6.60 -8.81 -0.39
C ASN A 196 -5.14 -8.38 -0.23
N GLU A 197 -4.85 -7.48 0.68
CA GLU A 197 -3.49 -7.01 0.95
C GLU A 197 -2.58 -8.10 1.52
N ASN A 198 -3.07 -8.89 2.49
CA ASN A 198 -2.28 -10.00 3.05
C ASN A 198 -2.01 -11.09 2.02
N LEU A 199 -3.00 -11.44 1.18
CA LEU A 199 -2.84 -12.42 0.11
C LEU A 199 -1.84 -11.94 -0.94
N ALA A 200 -1.98 -10.69 -1.39
CA ALA A 200 -1.08 -10.09 -2.37
C ALA A 200 0.36 -9.98 -1.83
N SER A 201 0.53 -9.59 -0.56
CA SER A 201 1.84 -9.54 0.08
C SER A 201 2.47 -10.92 0.21
N PHE A 202 1.72 -11.92 0.65
CA PHE A 202 2.22 -13.29 0.78
C PHE A 202 2.66 -13.87 -0.57
N ILE A 203 1.81 -13.75 -1.60
CA ILE A 203 2.11 -14.24 -2.95
C ILE A 203 3.27 -13.43 -3.57
N GLY A 204 3.31 -12.13 -3.36
CA GLY A 204 4.38 -11.26 -3.82
C GLY A 204 5.74 -11.68 -3.27
N ASP A 205 5.81 -11.87 -1.96
CA ASP A 205 7.06 -12.25 -1.28
C ASP A 205 7.55 -13.65 -1.68
N ARG A 206 6.65 -14.65 -1.64
CA ARG A 206 7.02 -16.02 -2.07
C ARG A 206 7.32 -16.09 -3.57
N GLY A 207 6.56 -15.37 -4.38
CA GLY A 207 6.77 -15.30 -5.82
C GLY A 207 8.10 -14.63 -6.19
N ALA A 208 8.52 -13.61 -5.47
CA ALA A 208 9.83 -12.99 -5.66
C ALA A 208 10.97 -13.93 -5.26
N GLU A 209 10.81 -14.69 -4.19
CA GLU A 209 11.77 -15.73 -3.78
C GLU A 209 11.96 -16.77 -4.90
N GLU A 210 10.85 -17.34 -5.42
CA GLU A 210 10.91 -18.31 -6.53
C GLU A 210 11.48 -17.68 -7.81
N PHE A 211 11.08 -16.45 -8.15
CA PHE A 211 11.60 -15.71 -9.29
C PHE A 211 13.12 -15.53 -9.22
N LEU A 212 13.64 -15.11 -8.07
CA LEU A 212 15.08 -14.93 -7.89
C LEU A 212 15.83 -16.26 -7.92
N ALA A 213 15.31 -17.31 -7.28
CA ALA A 213 15.90 -18.64 -7.32
C ALA A 213 16.05 -19.15 -8.77
N VAL A 214 15.01 -18.98 -9.60
CA VAL A 214 15.01 -19.44 -11.00
C VAL A 214 15.88 -18.55 -11.88
N THR A 215 15.86 -17.24 -11.71
CA THR A 215 16.51 -16.30 -12.65
C THR A 215 17.92 -15.91 -12.28
N ARG A 216 18.30 -16.01 -11.02
CA ARG A 216 19.63 -15.67 -10.49
C ARG A 216 20.38 -16.90 -9.91
N GLY A 217 19.63 -17.94 -9.55
CA GLY A 217 20.11 -19.08 -8.80
C GLY A 217 19.94 -18.90 -7.28
N ASP A 218 19.64 -19.99 -6.60
CA ASP A 218 19.42 -20.04 -5.14
C ASP A 218 20.68 -19.77 -4.30
N THR A 219 21.87 -19.79 -4.93
CA THR A 219 23.16 -19.45 -4.32
C THR A 219 23.61 -18.01 -4.64
N SER A 220 22.81 -17.24 -5.39
CA SER A 220 23.18 -15.88 -5.78
C SER A 220 23.12 -14.91 -4.59
N LYS A 221 23.91 -13.85 -4.69
CA LYS A 221 23.94 -12.78 -3.69
C LYS A 221 22.58 -12.11 -3.56
N GLU A 222 21.91 -11.82 -4.68
CA GLU A 222 20.62 -11.16 -4.75
C GLU A 222 19.52 -11.98 -4.07
N TYR A 223 19.54 -13.31 -4.26
CA TYR A 223 18.60 -14.22 -3.60
C TYR A 223 18.80 -14.21 -2.08
N HIS A 224 20.04 -14.36 -1.61
CA HIS A 224 20.33 -14.35 -0.18
C HIS A 224 20.07 -12.99 0.47
N GLU A 225 20.40 -11.88 -0.20
CA GLU A 225 20.08 -10.53 0.29
C GLU A 225 18.58 -10.35 0.46
N TYR A 226 17.78 -10.83 -0.50
CA TYR A 226 16.32 -10.77 -0.40
C TYR A 226 15.80 -11.58 0.79
N LEU A 227 16.23 -12.83 0.97
CA LEU A 227 15.86 -13.66 2.10
C LEU A 227 16.20 -13.04 3.46
N PHE A 228 17.38 -12.42 3.57
CA PHE A 228 17.80 -11.74 4.80
C PHE A 228 16.93 -10.51 5.07
N GLN A 229 16.62 -9.74 4.05
CA GLN A 229 15.76 -8.55 4.17
C GLN A 229 14.33 -8.94 4.53
N ASP A 230 13.75 -9.96 3.88
CA ASP A 230 12.43 -10.49 4.22
C ASP A 230 12.41 -11.03 5.66
N SER A 231 13.38 -11.85 6.06
CA SER A 231 13.50 -12.36 7.43
C SER A 231 13.56 -11.22 8.46
N ASP A 232 14.35 -10.19 8.21
CA ASP A 232 14.46 -9.03 9.10
C ASP A 232 13.15 -8.22 9.14
N TYR A 233 12.48 -8.09 8.00
CA TYR A 233 11.17 -7.44 7.93
C TYR A 233 10.12 -8.23 8.72
N ARG A 234 10.08 -9.57 8.59
CA ARG A 234 9.17 -10.45 9.36
C ARG A 234 9.36 -10.29 10.88
N LYS A 235 10.60 -10.30 11.35
CA LYS A 235 10.91 -10.07 12.78
C LYS A 235 10.40 -8.71 13.26
N LEU A 236 10.57 -7.67 12.42
CA LEU A 236 10.03 -6.34 12.72
C LEU A 236 8.50 -6.35 12.74
N ALA A 237 7.86 -6.95 11.74
CA ALA A 237 6.40 -7.03 11.62
C ALA A 237 5.78 -7.76 12.82
N GLU A 238 6.32 -8.92 13.20
CA GLU A 238 5.89 -9.65 14.38
C GLU A 238 6.03 -8.83 15.68
N HIS A 239 7.16 -8.14 15.84
CA HIS A 239 7.38 -7.28 17.00
C HIS A 239 6.34 -6.15 17.04
N MET A 240 6.09 -5.51 15.91
CA MET A 240 5.11 -4.42 15.81
C MET A 240 3.68 -4.93 15.98
N LEU A 241 3.33 -6.11 15.47
CA LEU A 241 2.02 -6.73 15.69
C LEU A 241 1.77 -7.05 17.17
N ARG A 242 2.76 -7.63 17.87
CA ARG A 242 2.68 -7.82 19.34
C ARG A 242 2.51 -6.49 20.07
N GLY A 243 3.22 -5.45 19.63
CA GLY A 243 3.08 -4.08 20.12
C GLY A 243 1.67 -3.53 19.90
N THR A 244 1.12 -3.76 18.70
CA THR A 244 -0.24 -3.35 18.30
C THR A 244 -1.30 -4.00 19.18
N GLN A 245 -1.22 -5.30 19.43
CA GLN A 245 -2.15 -6.04 20.31
C GLN A 245 -2.11 -5.52 21.76
N LYS A 246 -0.90 -5.27 22.28
CA LYS A 246 -0.72 -4.72 23.64
C LYS A 246 -1.24 -3.28 23.73
N LEU A 247 -1.07 -2.48 22.66
CA LEU A 247 -1.57 -1.12 22.61
C LEU A 247 -3.11 -1.09 22.55
N ASP A 248 -3.72 -2.00 21.81
CA ASP A 248 -5.18 -2.18 21.76
C ASP A 248 -5.73 -2.59 23.15
N SER A 249 -5.05 -3.51 23.82
CA SER A 249 -5.37 -3.91 25.20
C SER A 249 -5.28 -2.73 26.17
N LEU A 250 -4.27 -1.87 26.06
CA LEU A 250 -4.16 -0.64 26.85
C LEU A 250 -5.37 0.27 26.63
N TYR A 251 -5.79 0.46 25.37
CA TYR A 251 -6.94 1.30 25.04
C TYR A 251 -8.24 0.73 25.61
N GLY A 252 -8.39 -0.58 25.68
CA GLY A 252 -9.51 -1.25 26.33
C GLY A 252 -9.62 -0.96 27.83
N THR A 253 -8.54 -0.50 28.48
CA THR A 253 -8.56 -0.09 29.91
C THR A 253 -9.01 1.36 30.11
N PHE A 254 -9.14 2.14 29.05
CA PHE A 254 -9.51 3.56 29.17
C PHE A 254 -11.01 3.72 29.41
N ILE A 255 -11.34 4.40 30.49
CA ILE A 255 -12.73 4.71 30.82
C ILE A 255 -13.09 6.13 30.32
N GLU A 256 -14.38 6.38 30.11
CA GLU A 256 -14.88 7.64 29.53
C GLU A 256 -14.49 8.85 30.40
N ARG A 257 -14.61 8.73 31.72
CA ARG A 257 -14.28 9.80 32.68
C ARG A 257 -12.80 10.10 32.84
N GLN A 258 -11.90 9.28 32.27
CA GLN A 258 -10.46 9.50 32.35
C GLN A 258 -10.06 10.73 31.55
N PRO A 259 -9.27 11.68 32.11
CA PRO A 259 -8.81 12.87 31.40
C PRO A 259 -8.03 12.50 30.14
N ILE A 260 -8.31 13.23 29.05
CA ILE A 260 -7.64 13.01 27.75
C ILE A 260 -6.12 13.12 27.87
N ARG A 261 -5.63 14.05 28.71
CA ARG A 261 -4.21 14.22 29.00
C ARG A 261 -3.57 12.92 29.52
N ASP A 262 -4.25 12.24 30.45
CA ASP A 262 -3.72 11.01 31.07
C ASP A 262 -3.73 9.85 30.08
N LYS A 263 -4.80 9.75 29.26
CA LYS A 263 -4.87 8.77 28.15
C LYS A 263 -3.71 8.98 27.19
N LYS A 264 -3.45 10.24 26.79
CA LYS A 264 -2.37 10.60 25.85
C LYS A 264 -1.01 10.25 26.43
N GLN A 265 -0.73 10.61 27.69
CA GLN A 265 0.53 10.30 28.35
C GLN A 265 0.77 8.78 28.45
N LYS A 266 -0.25 8.00 28.83
CA LYS A 266 -0.16 6.54 28.88
C LYS A 266 0.12 5.95 27.51
N LYS A 267 -0.57 6.41 26.45
CA LYS A 267 -0.36 6.02 25.07
C LYS A 267 1.08 6.29 24.64
N GLU A 268 1.56 7.52 24.79
CA GLU A 268 2.91 7.93 24.37
C GLU A 268 4.00 7.10 25.08
N SER A 269 3.88 6.96 26.41
CA SER A 269 4.83 6.15 27.19
C SER A 269 4.79 4.67 26.80
N PHE A 270 3.62 4.17 26.38
CA PHE A 270 3.50 2.79 25.94
C PHE A 270 4.10 2.57 24.53
N ILE A 271 3.83 3.48 23.60
CA ILE A 271 4.42 3.46 22.26
C ILE A 271 5.95 3.58 22.34
N GLN A 272 6.45 4.46 23.22
CA GLN A 272 7.89 4.59 23.46
C GLN A 272 8.52 3.25 23.87
N ARG A 273 7.91 2.52 24.83
CA ARG A 273 8.40 1.20 25.25
C ARG A 273 8.39 0.17 24.11
N ILE A 274 7.36 0.18 23.23
CA ILE A 274 7.32 -0.70 22.06
C ILE A 274 8.49 -0.41 21.13
N VAL A 275 8.76 0.87 20.88
CA VAL A 275 9.86 1.30 20.00
C VAL A 275 11.22 1.00 20.60
N GLU A 276 11.42 1.26 21.89
CA GLU A 276 12.67 0.98 22.60
C GLU A 276 12.98 -0.53 22.63
N SER A 277 11.94 -1.36 22.81
CA SER A 277 12.09 -2.82 22.80
C SER A 277 12.47 -3.42 21.46
N LEU A 278 12.52 -2.64 20.35
CA LEU A 278 13.13 -3.07 19.09
C LEU A 278 14.62 -3.44 19.25
N ASP A 279 15.30 -2.90 20.25
CA ASP A 279 16.70 -3.26 20.53
C ASP A 279 16.88 -4.71 20.98
N THR A 280 15.80 -5.39 21.38
CA THR A 280 15.80 -6.81 21.72
C THR A 280 15.63 -7.73 20.53
N VAL A 281 15.29 -7.18 19.36
CA VAL A 281 15.10 -7.95 18.11
C VAL A 281 16.44 -8.13 17.41
N SER A 282 16.81 -9.38 17.17
CA SER A 282 18.05 -9.73 16.45
C SER A 282 17.80 -9.69 14.93
N PHE A 283 18.36 -8.68 14.26
CA PHE A 283 18.33 -8.56 12.80
C PHE A 283 19.62 -9.10 12.19
N SER A 284 19.55 -9.61 10.96
CA SER A 284 20.70 -10.15 10.21
C SER A 284 21.74 -9.07 9.89
N ALA A 285 21.28 -7.85 9.62
CA ALA A 285 22.13 -6.68 9.39
C ALA A 285 22.65 -6.02 10.69
N GLY A 286 22.50 -6.69 11.84
CA GLY A 286 22.85 -6.15 13.16
C GLY A 286 21.73 -5.32 13.78
N LYS A 287 21.97 -4.76 14.99
CA LYS A 287 20.94 -4.02 15.72
C LYS A 287 20.43 -2.84 14.88
N ARG A 288 19.13 -2.80 14.59
CA ARG A 288 18.49 -1.61 14.02
C ARG A 288 18.59 -0.49 15.05
N LYS A 289 19.31 0.57 14.71
CA LYS A 289 19.30 1.78 15.53
C LYS A 289 17.88 2.35 15.53
N PRO A 290 17.29 2.68 16.69
CA PRO A 290 15.94 3.26 16.79
C PRO A 290 15.81 4.65 16.16
N GLY A 291 16.81 5.10 15.42
CA GLY A 291 17.02 6.45 14.92
C GLY A 291 15.84 7.12 14.19
N LYS A 292 14.92 6.34 13.60
CA LYS A 292 13.73 6.91 12.94
C LYS A 292 12.69 7.42 13.95
N PHE A 293 12.62 6.82 15.14
CA PHE A 293 11.62 7.14 16.16
C PHE A 293 12.16 7.98 17.34
N THR A 294 13.47 8.25 17.37
CA THR A 294 14.07 9.07 18.44
C THR A 294 13.65 10.54 18.36
N LYS A 295 13.32 11.03 17.15
CA LYS A 295 12.87 12.41 16.93
C LYS A 295 11.35 12.57 17.03
N LYS A 296 10.58 11.55 16.65
CA LYS A 296 9.12 11.57 16.68
C LYS A 296 8.59 10.13 16.82
N LEU A 297 7.84 9.89 17.89
CA LEU A 297 7.16 8.61 18.08
C LEU A 297 6.16 8.34 16.95
N PRO A 298 5.98 7.06 16.54
CA PRO A 298 4.89 6.70 15.65
C PRO A 298 3.55 6.91 16.36
N ASN A 299 2.51 7.11 15.59
CA ASN A 299 1.13 7.18 16.08
C ASN A 299 0.33 5.93 15.66
N ASN A 300 -0.96 5.87 15.97
CA ASN A 300 -1.80 4.71 15.71
C ASN A 300 -1.85 4.30 14.23
N THR A 301 -1.68 5.24 13.29
CA THR A 301 -1.67 4.89 11.87
C THR A 301 -0.49 3.98 11.49
N TYR A 302 0.64 4.09 12.20
CA TYR A 302 1.79 3.24 11.98
C TYR A 302 1.52 1.79 12.43
N PHE A 303 0.89 1.62 13.59
CA PHE A 303 0.51 0.31 14.10
C PHE A 303 -0.59 -0.34 13.25
N MET A 304 -1.56 0.46 12.81
CA MET A 304 -2.61 -0.02 11.90
C MET A 304 -2.05 -0.60 10.60
N SER A 305 -0.96 -0.05 10.05
CA SER A 305 -0.39 -0.60 8.83
C SER A 305 0.08 -2.05 8.98
N TYR A 306 0.68 -2.40 10.12
CA TYR A 306 1.05 -3.81 10.37
C TYR A 306 -0.19 -4.70 10.52
N LYS A 307 -1.24 -4.20 11.15
CA LYS A 307 -2.51 -4.94 11.25
C LYS A 307 -3.10 -5.21 9.87
N THR A 308 -3.10 -4.24 8.98
CA THR A 308 -3.67 -4.36 7.63
C THR A 308 -2.86 -5.32 6.76
N TYR A 309 -1.53 -5.18 6.71
CA TYR A 309 -0.69 -5.89 5.74
C TYR A 309 -0.08 -7.19 6.25
N GLU A 310 0.04 -7.37 7.58
CA GLU A 310 0.84 -8.48 8.15
C GLU A 310 0.06 -9.40 9.08
N SER A 311 -1.17 -9.02 9.48
CA SER A 311 -1.89 -9.77 10.54
C SER A 311 -2.29 -11.19 10.15
N LYS A 312 -2.37 -11.49 8.87
CA LYS A 312 -2.75 -12.82 8.34
C LYS A 312 -1.61 -13.57 7.67
N HIS A 313 -0.39 -13.02 7.71
CA HIS A 313 0.76 -13.62 7.04
C HIS A 313 1.02 -15.05 7.50
N ASP A 314 1.02 -15.31 8.81
CA ASP A 314 1.26 -16.66 9.35
C ASP A 314 0.14 -17.62 8.96
N THR A 315 -1.13 -17.17 9.01
CA THR A 315 -2.27 -17.96 8.53
C THR A 315 -2.14 -18.30 7.05
N MET A 316 -1.74 -17.32 6.20
CA MET A 316 -1.51 -17.57 4.78
C MET A 316 -0.39 -18.58 4.54
N LYS A 317 0.68 -18.51 5.33
CA LYS A 317 1.79 -19.45 5.28
C LYS A 317 1.37 -20.87 5.70
N GLU A 318 0.60 -20.99 6.78
CA GLU A 318 0.06 -22.27 7.24
C GLU A 318 -0.89 -22.88 6.20
N ASP A 319 -1.81 -22.09 5.64
CA ASP A 319 -2.73 -22.55 4.61
C ASP A 319 -2.00 -22.94 3.33
N TRP A 320 -1.01 -22.17 2.90
CA TRP A 320 -0.14 -22.50 1.77
C TRP A 320 0.53 -23.85 1.94
N ALA A 321 1.12 -24.12 3.12
CA ALA A 321 1.78 -25.39 3.40
C ALA A 321 0.78 -26.54 3.51
N ARG A 322 -0.32 -26.37 4.26
CA ARG A 322 -1.26 -27.42 4.64
C ARG A 322 -2.28 -27.73 3.55
N LEU A 323 -2.88 -26.69 2.94
CA LEU A 323 -3.98 -26.86 1.98
C LEU A 323 -3.49 -26.94 0.54
N PHE A 324 -2.37 -26.26 0.24
CA PHE A 324 -1.86 -26.13 -1.12
C PHE A 324 -0.52 -26.85 -1.33
N GLY A 325 -0.04 -27.63 -0.34
CA GLY A 325 1.18 -28.43 -0.43
C GLY A 325 2.45 -27.62 -0.67
N GLY A 326 2.48 -26.34 -0.25
CA GLY A 326 3.61 -25.46 -0.49
C GLY A 326 3.74 -24.99 -1.95
N ASN A 327 2.66 -25.02 -2.73
CA ASN A 327 2.67 -24.62 -4.14
C ASN A 327 1.83 -23.36 -4.36
N LEU A 328 2.51 -22.26 -4.78
CA LEU A 328 1.86 -20.97 -5.02
C LEU A 328 0.83 -21.02 -6.15
N LYS A 329 1.13 -21.76 -7.23
CA LYS A 329 0.19 -21.86 -8.34
C LYS A 329 -1.12 -22.49 -7.91
N THR A 330 -1.07 -23.57 -7.12
CA THR A 330 -2.27 -24.23 -6.59
C THR A 330 -3.09 -23.29 -5.71
N MET A 331 -2.42 -22.51 -4.86
CA MET A 331 -3.07 -21.50 -4.02
C MET A 331 -3.74 -20.40 -4.85
N ILE A 332 -3.05 -19.90 -5.85
CA ILE A 332 -3.55 -18.85 -6.76
C ILE A 332 -4.73 -19.38 -7.58
N ASP A 333 -4.62 -20.57 -8.16
CA ASP A 333 -5.70 -21.20 -8.94
C ASP A 333 -6.97 -21.36 -8.10
N TYR A 334 -6.83 -21.75 -6.82
CA TYR A 334 -7.94 -21.83 -5.88
C TYR A 334 -8.61 -20.48 -5.66
N TYR A 335 -7.86 -19.45 -5.25
CA TYR A 335 -8.43 -18.14 -4.99
C TYR A 335 -8.94 -17.44 -6.25
N LYS A 336 -8.31 -17.65 -7.39
CA LYS A 336 -8.75 -17.12 -8.69
C LYS A 336 -10.11 -17.70 -9.10
N LYS A 337 -10.36 -18.97 -8.78
CA LYS A 337 -11.65 -19.64 -9.04
C LYS A 337 -12.73 -19.15 -8.09
N GLU A 338 -12.41 -18.98 -6.81
CA GLU A 338 -13.39 -18.58 -5.78
C GLU A 338 -13.69 -17.07 -5.81
N TYR A 339 -12.70 -16.25 -6.16
CA TYR A 339 -12.75 -14.79 -6.12
C TYR A 339 -12.06 -14.16 -7.35
N PRO A 340 -12.60 -14.40 -8.56
CA PRO A 340 -12.00 -13.82 -9.75
C PRO A 340 -12.06 -12.29 -9.71
N PHE A 341 -11.06 -11.65 -10.30
CA PHE A 341 -11.11 -10.23 -10.57
C PHE A 341 -12.19 -9.96 -11.63
N LEU A 342 -13.03 -8.95 -11.43
CA LEU A 342 -14.19 -8.62 -12.26
C LEU A 342 -13.80 -8.07 -13.63
#